data_6ec93dcc51f2215ed0eb5f24d3eb75bb
#
_entry.id   6ec93dcc51f2215ed0eb5f24d3eb75bb
#
_cell.length_a   1.000
_cell.length_b   1.000
_cell.length_c   1.000
_cell.angle_alpha   90.00
_cell.angle_beta   90.00
_cell.angle_gamma   90.00
#
_symmetry.space_group_name_H-M   'P 1'
#
loop_
_entity.id
_entity.type
_entity.pdbx_description
1 polymer ?
#
loop_
_entity_poly.entity_id
_entity_poly.type
_entity_poly.pdbx_seq_one_letter_code
_entity_poly.pdbx_strand_id
1 'polypeptide(L)'
;IDIDKVEIAGEGALLKLIEERKKRLQKKGYFDEKNKKKLPFIPQRIGIITSPTGSVVYDIINRVNDRFPMPLDIWPVSVQGTNAVFTISQAIKGFNQMIKDKPDVIIIARGGGSTEDLLAFNDEKLASIVFDSNIPIVSAIGHETDTTIMDLVSDLRASTPTAAAEKTVPVKKDIETQIKNLQFQLESRVKSKYENTKDNFDYLNKLLKAPNFIISIYKEKIDQSLKKLYFSTQNKLNLLDLNLQNIVNLINFPGNIVKIKSIFINDLSKDLEKNIIE
;
A
#
# COMPACT_ATOMS: atom_id res chain seq x y z
N ILE A 1 41.49 -12.61 -43.03
CA ILE A 1 40.20 -11.93 -42.76
C ILE A 1 40.16 -11.78 -41.26
N ASP A 2 40.48 -10.58 -40.78
CA ASP A 2 40.33 -10.27 -39.35
C ASP A 2 38.84 -9.93 -39.11
N ILE A 3 38.19 -10.72 -38.27
CA ILE A 3 36.81 -10.49 -37.86
C ILE A 3 36.85 -9.73 -36.52
N ASP A 4 36.85 -8.41 -36.59
CA ASP A 4 36.92 -7.56 -35.38
C ASP A 4 35.63 -7.53 -34.58
N LYS A 5 34.51 -7.90 -35.16
CA LYS A 5 33.21 -7.95 -34.47
C LYS A 5 32.19 -8.80 -35.22
N VAL A 6 31.60 -9.76 -34.56
CA VAL A 6 30.43 -10.50 -35.04
C VAL A 6 29.22 -9.93 -34.35
N GLU A 7 28.45 -9.09 -35.01
CA GLU A 7 27.12 -8.70 -34.54
C GLU A 7 26.09 -9.67 -35.15
N ILE A 8 25.25 -10.23 -34.28
CA ILE A 8 24.07 -10.99 -34.73
C ILE A 8 23.18 -10.01 -35.50
N ALA A 9 23.02 -10.23 -36.81
CA ALA A 9 22.23 -9.37 -37.67
C ALA A 9 20.77 -9.32 -37.15
N GLY A 10 20.41 -8.22 -36.49
CA GLY A 10 19.06 -8.02 -35.90
C GLY A 10 19.07 -7.43 -34.50
N GLU A 11 20.05 -7.73 -33.66
CA GLU A 11 20.07 -7.29 -32.25
C GLU A 11 20.27 -5.77 -32.14
N GLY A 12 21.18 -5.20 -32.90
CA GLY A 12 21.40 -3.75 -32.95
C GLY A 12 20.20 -2.98 -33.54
N ALA A 13 19.52 -3.54 -34.53
CA ALA A 13 18.32 -2.93 -35.11
C ALA A 13 17.16 -2.94 -34.12
N LEU A 14 17.04 -4.00 -33.33
CA LEU A 14 16.04 -4.16 -32.31
C LEU A 14 16.24 -3.19 -31.14
N LEU A 15 17.47 -3.06 -30.64
CA LEU A 15 17.81 -2.09 -29.60
C LEU A 15 17.50 -0.66 -30.04
N LYS A 16 17.84 -0.32 -31.30
CA LYS A 16 17.53 0.99 -31.88
C LYS A 16 16.02 1.24 -31.93
N LEU A 17 15.22 0.25 -32.30
CA LEU A 17 13.77 0.33 -32.32
C LEU A 17 13.21 0.57 -30.92
N ILE A 18 13.72 -0.14 -29.92
CA ILE A 18 13.30 0.04 -28.49
C ILE A 18 13.65 1.45 -28.02
N GLU A 19 14.84 1.97 -28.34
CA GLU A 19 15.23 3.33 -28.01
C GLU A 19 14.34 4.39 -28.66
N GLU A 20 13.98 4.21 -29.92
CA GLU A 20 13.07 5.10 -30.62
C GLU A 20 11.67 5.10 -29.99
N ARG A 21 11.15 3.93 -29.65
CA ARG A 21 9.88 3.79 -28.91
C ARG A 21 9.96 4.49 -27.54
N LYS A 22 11.03 4.28 -26.79
CA LYS A 22 11.28 4.91 -25.49
C LYS A 22 11.28 6.43 -25.61
N LYS A 23 12.00 7.00 -26.58
CA LYS A 23 12.03 8.45 -26.82
C LYS A 23 10.64 9.01 -27.18
N ARG A 24 9.83 8.29 -27.97
CA ARG A 24 8.47 8.70 -28.32
C ARG A 24 7.53 8.71 -27.10
N LEU A 25 7.58 7.67 -26.30
CA LEU A 25 6.74 7.56 -25.09
C LEU A 25 7.16 8.56 -24.03
N GLN A 26 8.46 8.84 -23.91
CA GLN A 26 8.97 9.88 -23.01
C GLN A 26 8.46 11.28 -23.40
N LYS A 27 8.45 11.62 -24.69
CA LYS A 27 7.87 12.88 -25.18
C LYS A 27 6.38 13.01 -24.90
N LYS A 28 5.66 11.89 -24.84
CA LYS A 28 4.24 11.83 -24.47
C LYS A 28 4.01 11.89 -22.95
N GLY A 29 5.07 11.92 -22.12
CA GLY A 29 4.98 11.99 -20.67
C GLY A 29 4.62 10.66 -19.97
N TYR A 30 4.77 9.52 -20.66
CA TYR A 30 4.39 8.21 -20.09
C TYR A 30 5.26 7.78 -18.91
N PHE A 31 6.47 8.34 -18.79
CA PHE A 31 7.43 8.01 -17.74
C PHE A 31 7.45 9.04 -16.60
N ASP A 32 6.62 10.08 -16.69
CA ASP A 32 6.61 11.14 -15.69
C ASP A 32 6.06 10.62 -14.36
N GLU A 33 6.77 10.87 -13.27
CA GLU A 33 6.39 10.50 -11.91
C GLU A 33 5.00 11.04 -11.49
N LYS A 34 4.61 12.22 -12.02
CA LYS A 34 3.30 12.83 -11.75
C LYS A 34 2.12 12.01 -12.27
N ASN A 35 2.33 11.16 -13.29
CA ASN A 35 1.32 10.31 -13.90
C ASN A 35 1.22 8.94 -13.20
N LYS A 36 2.19 8.60 -12.34
CA LYS A 36 2.21 7.33 -11.62
C LYS A 36 1.25 7.34 -10.45
N LYS A 37 0.46 6.29 -10.34
CA LYS A 37 -0.50 6.08 -9.28
C LYS A 37 0.19 5.56 -8.04
N LYS A 38 -0.23 6.06 -6.87
CA LYS A 38 0.26 5.53 -5.59
C LYS A 38 -0.37 4.18 -5.32
N LEU A 39 0.44 3.23 -4.89
CA LEU A 39 -0.07 1.95 -4.42
C LEU A 39 -0.83 2.16 -3.10
N PRO A 40 -1.90 1.39 -2.90
CA PRO A 40 -2.58 1.35 -1.62
C PRO A 40 -1.66 0.78 -0.55
N PHE A 41 -1.78 1.27 0.67
CA PHE A 41 -0.96 0.79 1.79
C PHE A 41 -1.29 -0.66 2.19
N ILE A 42 -2.56 -1.04 2.21
CA ILE A 42 -3.04 -2.42 2.29
C ILE A 42 -4.07 -2.60 1.17
N PRO A 43 -3.73 -3.30 0.09
CA PRO A 43 -4.72 -3.67 -0.91
C PRO A 43 -5.70 -4.66 -0.31
N GLN A 44 -6.93 -4.67 -0.78
CA GLN A 44 -7.92 -5.66 -0.42
C GLN A 44 -7.79 -6.91 -1.26
N ARG A 45 -7.41 -6.71 -2.52
CA ARG A 45 -7.31 -7.76 -3.50
C ARG A 45 -6.19 -7.41 -4.48
N ILE A 46 -5.39 -8.40 -4.86
CA ILE A 46 -4.30 -8.23 -5.81
C ILE A 46 -4.62 -9.06 -7.04
N GLY A 47 -4.58 -8.43 -8.21
CA GLY A 47 -4.58 -9.11 -9.50
C GLY A 47 -3.16 -9.51 -9.89
N ILE A 48 -2.98 -10.74 -10.34
CA ILE A 48 -1.69 -11.26 -10.80
C ILE A 48 -1.83 -11.66 -12.25
N ILE A 49 -1.04 -11.05 -13.13
CA ILE A 49 -0.94 -11.39 -14.54
C ILE A 49 0.39 -12.08 -14.77
N THR A 50 0.36 -13.39 -14.98
CA THR A 50 1.57 -14.22 -15.17
C THR A 50 1.24 -15.54 -15.86
N SER A 51 2.26 -16.31 -16.20
CA SER A 51 2.09 -17.68 -16.72
C SER A 51 1.61 -18.61 -15.59
N PRO A 52 0.61 -19.44 -15.83
CA PRO A 52 0.08 -20.36 -14.81
C PRO A 52 1.04 -21.50 -14.45
N THR A 53 2.00 -21.81 -15.31
CA THR A 53 2.94 -22.93 -15.15
C THR A 53 4.28 -22.54 -14.53
N GLY A 54 4.52 -21.23 -14.31
CA GLY A 54 5.79 -20.73 -13.78
C GLY A 54 5.86 -20.80 -12.25
N SER A 55 7.09 -20.91 -11.69
CA SER A 55 7.35 -20.79 -10.24
C SER A 55 6.93 -19.42 -9.69
N VAL A 56 6.91 -18.41 -10.54
CA VAL A 56 6.63 -17.00 -10.23
C VAL A 56 5.31 -16.79 -9.49
N VAL A 57 4.26 -17.51 -9.88
CA VAL A 57 2.95 -17.41 -9.23
C VAL A 57 3.02 -17.89 -7.78
N TYR A 58 3.73 -18.99 -7.54
CA TYR A 58 3.93 -19.54 -6.20
C TYR A 58 4.81 -18.64 -5.33
N ASP A 59 5.83 -18.04 -5.92
CA ASP A 59 6.70 -17.08 -5.22
C ASP A 59 5.91 -15.88 -4.71
N ILE A 60 5.01 -15.35 -5.54
CA ILE A 60 4.14 -14.22 -5.15
C ILE A 60 3.13 -14.67 -4.09
N ILE A 61 2.44 -15.81 -4.29
CA ILE A 61 1.44 -16.33 -3.34
C ILE A 61 2.09 -16.56 -1.97
N ASN A 62 3.21 -17.27 -1.92
CA ASN A 62 3.91 -17.57 -0.67
C ASN A 62 4.31 -16.29 0.03
N ARG A 63 4.88 -15.31 -0.72
CA ARG A 63 5.33 -14.06 -0.14
C ARG A 63 4.20 -13.18 0.38
N VAL A 64 3.07 -13.14 -0.31
CA VAL A 64 1.87 -12.44 0.18
C VAL A 64 1.32 -13.12 1.44
N ASN A 65 1.23 -14.44 1.45
CA ASN A 65 0.74 -15.20 2.61
C ASN A 65 1.63 -15.00 3.84
N ASP A 66 2.95 -14.99 3.68
CA ASP A 66 3.90 -14.77 4.76
C ASP A 66 3.81 -13.37 5.37
N ARG A 67 3.54 -12.35 4.54
CA ARG A 67 3.51 -10.96 5.00
C ARG A 67 2.13 -10.51 5.46
N PHE A 68 1.15 -10.69 4.61
CA PHE A 68 -0.23 -10.28 4.85
C PHE A 68 -1.19 -11.09 3.97
N PRO A 69 -1.75 -12.20 4.46
CA PRO A 69 -2.68 -13.03 3.70
C PRO A 69 -3.87 -12.22 3.20
N MET A 70 -4.10 -12.26 1.88
CA MET A 70 -5.22 -11.58 1.23
C MET A 70 -5.61 -12.29 -0.06
N PRO A 71 -6.80 -12.02 -0.61
CA PRO A 71 -7.25 -12.58 -1.87
C PRO A 71 -6.36 -12.19 -3.04
N LEU A 72 -6.04 -13.18 -3.84
CA LEU A 72 -5.24 -13.05 -5.05
C LEU A 72 -6.05 -13.58 -6.23
N ASP A 73 -6.24 -12.77 -7.25
CA ASP A 73 -6.87 -13.16 -8.50
C ASP A 73 -5.81 -13.35 -9.58
N ILE A 74 -5.68 -14.58 -10.05
CA ILE A 74 -4.69 -14.90 -11.07
C ILE A 74 -5.35 -14.87 -12.44
N TRP A 75 -4.85 -14.02 -13.33
CA TRP A 75 -5.21 -14.03 -14.73
C TRP A 75 -4.10 -14.73 -15.52
N PRO A 76 -4.32 -15.97 -15.96
CA PRO A 76 -3.31 -16.74 -16.67
C PRO A 76 -3.11 -16.18 -18.07
N VAL A 77 -1.86 -15.87 -18.43
CA VAL A 77 -1.47 -15.32 -19.74
C VAL A 77 -0.19 -15.98 -20.23
N SER A 78 0.02 -15.91 -21.56
CA SER A 78 1.34 -16.15 -22.10
C SER A 78 2.21 -14.90 -21.87
N VAL A 79 3.33 -15.05 -21.17
CA VAL A 79 4.28 -13.96 -20.86
C VAL A 79 5.46 -13.90 -21.84
N GLN A 80 5.45 -14.74 -22.88
CA GLN A 80 6.48 -14.81 -23.92
C GLN A 80 5.86 -15.20 -25.27
N GLY A 81 6.58 -14.94 -26.33
CA GLY A 81 6.13 -15.21 -27.69
C GLY A 81 5.19 -14.14 -28.28
N THR A 82 4.72 -14.37 -29.49
CA THR A 82 3.98 -13.38 -30.29
C THR A 82 2.63 -12.95 -29.68
N ASN A 83 1.99 -13.81 -28.91
CA ASN A 83 0.68 -13.55 -28.29
C ASN A 83 0.77 -12.85 -26.93
N ALA A 84 1.97 -12.69 -26.36
CA ALA A 84 2.13 -12.12 -25.02
C ALA A 84 1.51 -10.70 -24.89
N VAL A 85 1.80 -9.82 -25.84
CA VAL A 85 1.24 -8.45 -25.86
C VAL A 85 -0.27 -8.47 -25.83
N PHE A 86 -0.90 -9.32 -26.63
CA PHE A 86 -2.35 -9.41 -26.73
C PHE A 86 -2.97 -9.95 -25.44
N THR A 87 -2.46 -11.06 -24.91
CA THR A 87 -3.02 -11.71 -23.72
C THR A 87 -2.85 -10.86 -22.47
N ILE A 88 -1.69 -10.21 -22.27
CA ILE A 88 -1.44 -9.29 -21.16
C ILE A 88 -2.36 -8.07 -21.28
N SER A 89 -2.50 -7.50 -22.49
CA SER A 89 -3.38 -6.37 -22.75
C SER A 89 -4.83 -6.68 -22.41
N GLN A 90 -5.30 -7.87 -22.77
CA GLN A 90 -6.65 -8.34 -22.43
C GLN A 90 -6.82 -8.51 -20.91
N ALA A 91 -5.84 -9.06 -20.21
CA ALA A 91 -5.88 -9.24 -18.77
C ALA A 91 -5.97 -7.89 -18.03
N ILE A 92 -5.15 -6.90 -18.43
CA ILE A 92 -5.20 -5.54 -17.83
C ILE A 92 -6.59 -4.92 -18.04
N LYS A 93 -7.10 -4.97 -19.28
CA LYS A 93 -8.44 -4.44 -19.59
C LYS A 93 -9.53 -5.18 -18.81
N GLY A 94 -9.44 -6.52 -18.73
CA GLY A 94 -10.38 -7.34 -18.00
C GLY A 94 -10.45 -6.96 -16.52
N PHE A 95 -9.33 -6.85 -15.82
CA PHE A 95 -9.30 -6.38 -14.43
C PHE A 95 -9.88 -4.97 -14.29
N ASN A 96 -9.57 -4.05 -15.22
CA ASN A 96 -10.12 -2.70 -15.17
C ASN A 96 -11.63 -2.64 -15.38
N GLN A 97 -12.21 -3.58 -16.12
CA GLN A 97 -13.65 -3.66 -16.40
C GLN A 97 -14.46 -4.39 -15.31
N MET A 98 -13.79 -5.08 -14.39
CA MET A 98 -14.48 -5.75 -13.29
C MET A 98 -15.25 -4.76 -12.43
N ILE A 99 -16.54 -5.05 -12.17
CA ILE A 99 -17.41 -4.25 -11.31
C ILE A 99 -17.37 -4.78 -9.88
N LYS A 100 -17.39 -6.12 -9.74
CA LYS A 100 -17.27 -6.80 -8.44
C LYS A 100 -15.88 -7.40 -8.32
N ASP A 101 -15.36 -7.43 -7.10
CA ASP A 101 -14.06 -8.05 -6.80
C ASP A 101 -12.89 -7.50 -7.63
N LYS A 102 -12.98 -6.24 -8.03
CA LYS A 102 -11.93 -5.55 -8.77
C LYS A 102 -10.66 -5.45 -7.92
N PRO A 103 -9.48 -5.85 -8.44
CA PRO A 103 -8.25 -5.72 -7.67
C PRO A 103 -7.84 -4.25 -7.49
N ASP A 104 -7.23 -3.95 -6.35
CA ASP A 104 -6.72 -2.61 -6.02
C ASP A 104 -5.32 -2.36 -6.59
N VAL A 105 -4.63 -3.45 -6.93
CA VAL A 105 -3.30 -3.43 -7.53
C VAL A 105 -3.17 -4.63 -8.47
N ILE A 106 -2.47 -4.43 -9.57
CA ILE A 106 -2.12 -5.50 -10.52
C ILE A 106 -0.61 -5.70 -10.49
N ILE A 107 -0.17 -6.95 -10.29
CA ILE A 107 1.23 -7.35 -10.44
C ILE A 107 1.34 -8.08 -11.77
N ILE A 108 2.22 -7.58 -12.65
CA ILE A 108 2.58 -8.26 -13.90
C ILE A 108 3.96 -8.83 -13.73
N ALA A 109 4.04 -10.15 -13.71
CA ALA A 109 5.26 -10.85 -13.39
C ALA A 109 5.65 -11.86 -14.47
N ARG A 110 6.97 -11.93 -14.71
CA ARG A 110 7.58 -12.93 -15.59
C ARG A 110 8.74 -13.59 -14.86
N GLY A 111 8.92 -14.89 -15.08
CA GLY A 111 10.09 -15.63 -14.63
C GLY A 111 11.32 -15.32 -15.47
N GLY A 112 12.44 -15.92 -15.12
CA GLY A 112 13.68 -15.83 -15.91
C GLY A 112 13.48 -16.30 -17.35
N GLY A 113 14.29 -15.82 -18.28
CA GLY A 113 14.26 -16.16 -19.70
C GLY A 113 15.19 -15.26 -20.50
N SER A 114 15.29 -15.46 -21.80
CA SER A 114 16.19 -14.72 -22.68
C SER A 114 15.75 -13.26 -22.88
N THR A 115 16.68 -12.42 -23.35
CA THR A 115 16.39 -11.02 -23.73
C THR A 115 15.34 -10.92 -24.83
N GLU A 116 15.26 -11.91 -25.71
CA GLU A 116 14.24 -12.00 -26.76
C GLU A 116 12.82 -12.10 -26.18
N ASP A 117 12.65 -12.79 -25.07
CA ASP A 117 11.37 -12.92 -24.39
C ASP A 117 10.88 -11.59 -23.76
N LEU A 118 11.78 -10.62 -23.55
CA LEU A 118 11.46 -9.28 -23.04
C LEU A 118 10.88 -8.35 -24.11
N LEU A 119 10.91 -8.74 -25.39
CA LEU A 119 10.44 -7.90 -26.49
C LEU A 119 8.97 -7.53 -26.37
N ALA A 120 8.14 -8.44 -25.90
CA ALA A 120 6.72 -8.19 -25.68
C ALA A 120 6.46 -7.02 -24.71
N PHE A 121 7.35 -6.84 -23.73
CA PHE A 121 7.26 -5.77 -22.72
C PHE A 121 7.86 -4.43 -23.19
N ASN A 122 8.44 -4.42 -24.39
CA ASN A 122 8.91 -3.23 -25.08
C ASN A 122 7.94 -2.76 -26.20
N ASP A 123 6.69 -3.26 -26.16
CA ASP A 123 5.66 -2.91 -27.15
C ASP A 123 4.93 -1.61 -26.76
N GLU A 124 4.73 -0.72 -27.75
CA GLU A 124 4.12 0.60 -27.54
C GLU A 124 2.61 0.49 -27.21
N LYS A 125 1.92 -0.52 -27.77
CA LYS A 125 0.49 -0.75 -27.50
C LYS A 125 0.29 -1.22 -26.06
N LEU A 126 1.16 -2.13 -25.60
CA LEU A 126 1.12 -2.60 -24.22
C LEU A 126 1.41 -1.44 -23.25
N ALA A 127 2.41 -0.61 -23.55
CA ALA A 127 2.75 0.56 -22.77
C ALA A 127 1.56 1.53 -22.64
N SER A 128 0.82 1.76 -23.74
CA SER A 128 -0.37 2.60 -23.70
C SER A 128 -1.47 2.02 -22.79
N ILE A 129 -1.71 0.73 -22.85
CA ILE A 129 -2.72 0.07 -22.01
C ILE A 129 -2.35 0.09 -20.53
N VAL A 130 -1.05 -0.05 -20.22
CA VAL A 130 -0.53 0.09 -18.85
C VAL A 130 -0.74 1.53 -18.35
N PHE A 131 -0.43 2.53 -19.15
CA PHE A 131 -0.62 3.93 -18.82
C PHE A 131 -2.10 4.29 -18.57
N ASP A 132 -2.99 3.78 -19.41
CA ASP A 132 -4.44 4.04 -19.34
C ASP A 132 -5.15 3.22 -18.24
N SER A 133 -4.46 2.30 -17.56
CA SER A 133 -5.06 1.49 -16.50
C SER A 133 -5.51 2.37 -15.33
N ASN A 134 -6.72 2.18 -14.81
CA ASN A 134 -7.20 2.84 -13.61
C ASN A 134 -6.65 2.19 -12.32
N ILE A 135 -6.23 0.93 -12.41
CA ILE A 135 -5.65 0.17 -11.30
C ILE A 135 -4.13 0.37 -11.37
N PRO A 136 -3.46 0.71 -10.26
CA PRO A 136 -2.01 0.79 -10.22
C PRO A 136 -1.36 -0.55 -10.59
N ILE A 137 -0.31 -0.47 -11.40
CA ILE A 137 0.40 -1.63 -11.93
C ILE A 137 1.81 -1.69 -11.39
N VAL A 138 2.16 -2.86 -10.85
CA VAL A 138 3.52 -3.22 -10.42
C VAL A 138 4.13 -4.14 -11.48
N SER A 139 5.24 -3.71 -12.06
CA SER A 139 6.01 -4.53 -13.01
C SER A 139 7.10 -5.32 -12.26
N ALA A 140 7.18 -6.63 -12.54
CA ALA A 140 8.20 -7.55 -12.05
C ALA A 140 8.68 -8.45 -13.19
N ILE A 141 9.27 -7.85 -14.22
CA ILE A 141 9.58 -8.50 -15.50
C ILE A 141 11.07 -8.68 -15.70
N GLY A 142 11.84 -7.61 -15.51
CA GLY A 142 13.27 -7.59 -15.74
C GLY A 142 14.08 -7.66 -14.45
N HIS A 143 15.28 -8.26 -14.53
CA HIS A 143 16.30 -8.15 -13.49
C HIS A 143 16.82 -6.70 -13.40
N GLU A 144 17.70 -6.39 -12.44
CA GLU A 144 18.18 -5.02 -12.20
C GLU A 144 18.74 -4.34 -13.45
N THR A 145 19.39 -5.08 -14.33
CA THR A 145 20.04 -4.60 -15.56
C THR A 145 19.09 -4.39 -16.74
N ASP A 146 17.98 -5.12 -16.81
CA ASP A 146 17.14 -5.23 -18.00
C ASP A 146 15.82 -4.45 -17.84
N THR A 147 15.89 -3.13 -18.01
CA THR A 147 14.71 -2.27 -17.88
C THR A 147 13.90 -2.21 -19.17
N THR A 148 12.68 -2.69 -19.15
CA THR A 148 11.73 -2.64 -20.26
C THR A 148 10.95 -1.32 -20.30
N ILE A 149 10.31 -1.02 -21.45
CA ILE A 149 9.39 0.12 -21.58
C ILE A 149 8.23 -0.02 -20.58
N MET A 150 7.73 -1.22 -20.38
CA MET A 150 6.67 -1.49 -19.42
C MET A 150 7.08 -1.15 -17.99
N ASP A 151 8.33 -1.45 -17.59
CA ASP A 151 8.86 -1.09 -16.26
C ASP A 151 8.88 0.42 -16.05
N LEU A 152 9.16 1.20 -17.10
CA LEU A 152 9.19 2.66 -17.03
C LEU A 152 7.79 3.28 -16.94
N VAL A 153 6.81 2.68 -17.62
CA VAL A 153 5.41 3.17 -17.63
C VAL A 153 4.65 2.73 -16.39
N SER A 154 4.97 1.58 -15.81
CA SER A 154 4.32 1.06 -14.61
C SER A 154 4.46 2.01 -13.42
N ASP A 155 3.48 1.97 -12.54
CA ASP A 155 3.43 2.82 -11.35
C ASP A 155 4.55 2.48 -10.37
N LEU A 156 4.93 1.20 -10.27
CA LEU A 156 6.08 0.72 -9.50
C LEU A 156 6.82 -0.38 -10.24
N ARG A 157 8.15 -0.31 -10.21
CA ARG A 157 9.04 -1.38 -10.68
C ARG A 157 9.56 -2.20 -9.51
N ALA A 158 9.56 -3.51 -9.67
CA ALA A 158 10.24 -4.46 -8.79
C ALA A 158 11.25 -5.28 -9.60
N SER A 159 12.39 -5.60 -8.99
CA SER A 159 13.45 -6.38 -9.64
C SER A 159 13.14 -7.88 -9.71
N THR A 160 12.21 -8.35 -8.88
CA THR A 160 11.79 -9.76 -8.83
C THR A 160 10.31 -9.86 -8.50
N PRO A 161 9.65 -11.00 -8.82
CA PRO A 161 8.27 -11.25 -8.43
C PRO A 161 8.05 -11.22 -6.91
N THR A 162 9.01 -11.73 -6.14
CA THR A 162 8.99 -11.65 -4.67
C THR A 162 9.08 -10.21 -4.17
N ALA A 163 9.96 -9.39 -4.76
CA ALA A 163 10.07 -7.98 -4.43
C ALA A 163 8.80 -7.19 -4.81
N ALA A 164 8.10 -7.58 -5.88
CA ALA A 164 6.81 -6.99 -6.22
C ALA A 164 5.77 -7.27 -5.13
N ALA A 165 5.67 -8.51 -4.67
CA ALA A 165 4.80 -8.87 -3.56
C ALA A 165 5.17 -8.07 -2.28
N GLU A 166 6.45 -7.95 -1.96
CA GLU A 166 6.93 -7.19 -0.80
C GLU A 166 6.58 -5.72 -0.84
N LYS A 167 6.70 -5.09 -2.01
CA LYS A 167 6.37 -3.68 -2.21
C LYS A 167 4.85 -3.43 -2.25
N THR A 168 4.08 -4.46 -2.54
CA THR A 168 2.62 -4.37 -2.66
C THR A 168 1.91 -4.58 -1.31
N VAL A 169 2.48 -5.41 -0.42
CA VAL A 169 1.85 -5.73 0.87
C VAL A 169 2.78 -5.41 2.04
N PRO A 170 2.26 -4.78 3.11
CA PRO A 170 3.02 -4.56 4.32
C PRO A 170 3.20 -5.86 5.13
N VAL A 171 3.99 -5.79 6.20
CA VAL A 171 4.10 -6.90 7.17
C VAL A 171 3.01 -6.77 8.22
N LYS A 172 2.10 -7.72 8.30
CA LYS A 172 0.98 -7.75 9.26
C LYS A 172 1.45 -7.57 10.70
N LYS A 173 2.52 -8.27 11.09
CA LYS A 173 3.08 -8.22 12.44
C LYS A 173 3.56 -6.82 12.84
N ASP A 174 4.13 -6.08 11.89
CA ASP A 174 4.61 -4.72 12.16
C ASP A 174 3.45 -3.77 12.44
N ILE A 175 2.35 -3.94 11.70
CA ILE A 175 1.12 -3.16 11.91
C ILE A 175 0.49 -3.48 13.27
N GLU A 176 0.38 -4.76 13.61
CA GLU A 176 -0.12 -5.19 14.92
C GLU A 176 0.71 -4.62 16.07
N THR A 177 2.03 -4.61 15.90
CA THR A 177 2.96 -4.04 16.89
C THR A 177 2.78 -2.53 17.01
N GLN A 178 2.63 -1.81 15.89
CA GLN A 178 2.36 -0.38 15.90
C GLN A 178 1.04 -0.04 16.61
N ILE A 179 -0.02 -0.81 16.35
CA ILE A 179 -1.32 -0.63 17.00
C ILE A 179 -1.19 -0.82 18.53
N LYS A 180 -0.53 -1.91 18.97
CA LYS A 180 -0.31 -2.16 20.40
C LYS A 180 0.50 -1.05 21.07
N ASN A 181 1.54 -0.56 20.41
CA ASN A 181 2.34 0.55 20.92
C ASN A 181 1.53 1.84 21.05
N LEU A 182 0.70 2.16 20.07
CA LEU A 182 -0.19 3.33 20.12
C LEU A 182 -1.22 3.20 21.23
N GLN A 183 -1.79 2.02 21.42
CA GLN A 183 -2.71 1.74 22.55
C GLN A 183 -2.02 1.97 23.89
N PHE A 184 -0.83 1.39 24.11
CA PHE A 184 -0.06 1.56 25.33
C PHE A 184 0.28 3.04 25.62
N GLN A 185 0.69 3.79 24.58
CA GLN A 185 0.96 5.22 24.72
C GLN A 185 -0.29 6.00 25.10
N LEU A 186 -1.44 5.67 24.54
CA LEU A 186 -2.71 6.29 24.86
C LEU A 186 -3.08 6.07 26.33
N GLU A 187 -3.05 4.81 26.77
CA GLU A 187 -3.36 4.43 28.15
C GLU A 187 -2.43 5.14 29.16
N SER A 188 -1.13 5.14 28.88
CA SER A 188 -0.13 5.81 29.74
C SER A 188 -0.38 7.32 29.85
N ARG A 189 -0.68 8.00 28.73
CA ARG A 189 -0.96 9.44 28.73
C ARG A 189 -2.24 9.80 29.46
N VAL A 190 -3.28 9.00 29.30
CA VAL A 190 -4.56 9.18 30.03
C VAL A 190 -4.33 9.04 31.53
N LYS A 191 -3.61 8.00 31.95
CA LYS A 191 -3.28 7.77 33.36
C LYS A 191 -2.47 8.92 33.96
N SER A 192 -1.42 9.35 33.26
CA SER A 192 -0.59 10.47 33.73
C SER A 192 -1.40 11.78 33.86
N LYS A 193 -2.25 12.08 32.87
CA LYS A 193 -3.11 13.27 32.95
C LYS A 193 -4.10 13.21 34.11
N TYR A 194 -4.66 12.03 34.36
CA TYR A 194 -5.54 11.83 35.52
C TYR A 194 -4.81 12.04 36.85
N GLU A 195 -3.63 11.42 37.01
CA GLU A 195 -2.80 11.55 38.22
C GLU A 195 -2.41 13.01 38.48
N ASN A 196 -1.89 13.70 37.47
CA ASN A 196 -1.53 15.12 37.55
C ASN A 196 -2.74 16.01 37.94
N THR A 197 -3.92 15.72 37.41
CA THR A 197 -5.14 16.48 37.72
C THR A 197 -5.59 16.22 39.17
N LYS A 198 -5.46 14.98 39.61
CA LYS A 198 -5.77 14.58 41.00
C LYS A 198 -4.80 15.24 41.98
N ASP A 199 -3.50 15.21 41.69
CA ASP A 199 -2.49 15.83 42.56
C ASP A 199 -2.68 17.35 42.66
N ASN A 200 -2.98 18.01 41.55
CA ASN A 200 -3.35 19.43 41.55
C ASN A 200 -4.60 19.73 42.37
N PHE A 201 -5.59 18.86 42.32
CA PHE A 201 -6.79 18.97 43.14
C PHE A 201 -6.47 18.83 44.63
N ASP A 202 -5.70 17.81 45.00
CA ASP A 202 -5.31 17.57 46.37
C ASP A 202 -4.46 18.71 46.94
N TYR A 203 -3.57 19.30 46.06
CA TYR A 203 -2.78 20.49 46.42
C TYR A 203 -3.68 21.70 46.65
N LEU A 204 -4.61 22.00 45.73
CA LEU A 204 -5.56 23.11 45.91
C LEU A 204 -6.46 22.92 47.13
N ASN A 205 -6.89 21.72 47.42
CA ASN A 205 -7.69 21.41 48.58
C ASN A 205 -6.92 21.63 49.91
N LYS A 206 -5.60 21.37 49.92
CA LYS A 206 -4.71 21.67 51.05
C LYS A 206 -4.47 23.16 51.25
N LEU A 207 -4.42 23.94 50.18
CA LEU A 207 -4.23 25.39 50.25
C LEU A 207 -5.49 26.16 50.69
N LEU A 208 -6.65 25.61 50.42
CA LEU A 208 -7.91 26.22 50.75
C LEU A 208 -8.24 26.03 52.23
N LYS A 209 -7.76 26.96 53.07
CA LYS A 209 -8.21 27.14 54.45
C LYS A 209 -9.61 27.80 54.57
N ALA A 210 -10.39 27.75 53.49
CA ALA A 210 -11.57 28.59 53.31
C ALA A 210 -12.89 27.80 53.36
N PRO A 211 -14.00 28.47 53.56
CA PRO A 211 -15.29 27.86 53.88
C PRO A 211 -15.80 26.90 52.81
N ASN A 212 -16.51 25.89 53.25
CA ASN A 212 -17.05 24.77 52.46
C ASN A 212 -17.72 25.12 51.12
N PHE A 213 -18.13 26.35 50.95
CA PHE A 213 -18.77 26.86 49.73
C PHE A 213 -17.79 26.97 48.52
N ILE A 214 -16.58 27.49 48.75
CA ILE A 214 -15.57 27.63 47.67
C ILE A 214 -15.07 26.23 47.24
N ILE A 215 -14.91 25.35 48.23
CA ILE A 215 -14.49 23.96 47.97
C ILE A 215 -15.54 23.21 47.13
N SER A 216 -16.83 23.43 47.41
CA SER A 216 -17.91 22.78 46.66
C SER A 216 -17.93 23.20 45.18
N ILE A 217 -17.70 24.48 44.88
CA ILE A 217 -17.68 25.00 43.50
C ILE A 217 -16.51 24.38 42.68
N TYR A 218 -15.32 24.30 43.31
CA TYR A 218 -14.17 23.70 42.62
C TYR A 218 -14.29 22.18 42.49
N LYS A 219 -14.87 21.52 43.47
CA LYS A 219 -15.19 20.08 43.44
C LYS A 219 -16.16 19.77 42.30
N GLU A 220 -17.19 20.58 42.13
CA GLU A 220 -18.17 20.42 41.03
C GLU A 220 -17.54 20.65 39.66
N LYS A 221 -16.66 21.65 39.48
CA LYS A 221 -15.92 21.90 38.25
C LYS A 221 -15.01 20.72 37.87
N ILE A 222 -14.34 20.13 38.85
CA ILE A 222 -13.45 19.01 38.66
C ILE A 222 -14.24 17.75 38.30
N ASP A 223 -15.34 17.48 39.00
CA ASP A 223 -16.21 16.36 38.67
C ASP A 223 -16.78 16.46 37.24
N GLN A 224 -17.14 17.67 36.82
CA GLN A 224 -17.54 17.92 35.42
C GLN A 224 -16.40 17.65 34.43
N SER A 225 -15.19 18.06 34.77
CA SER A 225 -13.99 17.84 33.91
C SER A 225 -13.63 16.37 33.84
N LEU A 226 -13.70 15.64 34.94
CA LEU A 226 -13.50 14.19 35.00
C LEU A 226 -14.56 13.43 34.18
N LYS A 227 -15.82 13.84 34.29
CA LYS A 227 -16.90 13.26 33.46
C LYS A 227 -16.68 13.49 32.00
N LYS A 228 -16.25 14.71 31.58
CA LYS A 228 -15.91 15.01 30.19
C LYS A 228 -14.73 14.18 29.71
N LEU A 229 -13.69 14.05 30.54
CA LEU A 229 -12.50 13.24 30.21
C LEU A 229 -12.89 11.76 30.06
N TYR A 230 -13.66 11.23 31.03
CA TYR A 230 -14.16 9.84 30.97
C TYR A 230 -15.00 9.59 29.72
N PHE A 231 -15.90 10.51 29.38
CA PHE A 231 -16.73 10.39 28.17
C PHE A 231 -15.91 10.49 26.90
N SER A 232 -14.94 11.40 26.87
CA SER A 232 -14.02 11.56 25.75
C SER A 232 -13.15 10.32 25.53
N THR A 233 -12.61 9.76 26.63
CA THR A 233 -11.78 8.53 26.52
C THR A 233 -12.61 7.32 26.16
N GLN A 234 -13.82 7.19 26.71
CA GLN A 234 -14.72 6.09 26.38
C GLN A 234 -15.15 6.15 24.89
N ASN A 235 -15.49 7.34 24.40
CA ASN A 235 -15.79 7.53 22.99
C ASN A 235 -14.59 7.22 22.10
N LYS A 236 -13.40 7.57 22.54
CA LYS A 236 -12.16 7.30 21.81
C LYS A 236 -11.81 5.81 21.80
N LEU A 237 -12.01 5.13 22.92
CA LEU A 237 -11.85 3.67 23.01
C LEU A 237 -12.89 2.95 22.14
N ASN A 238 -14.15 3.37 22.17
CA ASN A 238 -15.20 2.81 21.32
C ASN A 238 -14.90 3.02 19.82
N LEU A 239 -14.37 4.21 19.46
CA LEU A 239 -13.96 4.50 18.08
C LEU A 239 -12.77 3.64 17.64
N LEU A 240 -11.83 3.40 18.55
CA LEU A 240 -10.69 2.50 18.31
C LEU A 240 -11.13 1.06 18.16
N ASP A 241 -12.07 0.61 18.99
CA ASP A 241 -12.65 -0.74 18.92
C ASP A 241 -13.44 -0.94 17.63
N LEU A 242 -14.23 0.05 17.24
CA LEU A 242 -14.95 0.02 15.95
C LEU A 242 -14.00 -0.03 14.76
N ASN A 243 -12.91 0.72 14.84
CA ASN A 243 -11.89 0.71 13.80
C ASN A 243 -11.09 -0.60 13.81
N LEU A 244 -10.78 -1.17 14.98
CA LEU A 244 -10.19 -2.50 15.10
C LEU A 244 -11.13 -3.58 14.55
N GLN A 245 -12.42 -3.53 14.86
CA GLN A 245 -13.42 -4.43 14.30
C GLN A 245 -13.55 -4.27 12.80
N ASN A 246 -13.51 -3.04 12.30
CA ASN A 246 -13.48 -2.77 10.87
C ASN A 246 -12.21 -3.33 10.22
N ILE A 247 -11.04 -3.18 10.83
CA ILE A 247 -9.78 -3.78 10.36
C ILE A 247 -9.85 -5.31 10.41
N VAL A 248 -10.37 -5.88 11.50
CA VAL A 248 -10.55 -7.33 11.66
C VAL A 248 -11.57 -7.87 10.64
N ASN A 249 -12.69 -7.18 10.45
CA ASN A 249 -13.68 -7.51 9.43
C ASN A 249 -13.10 -7.39 8.02
N LEU A 250 -12.21 -6.45 7.81
CA LEU A 250 -11.50 -6.25 6.57
C LEU A 250 -10.46 -7.37 6.34
N ILE A 251 -9.83 -7.90 7.37
CA ILE A 251 -8.96 -9.08 7.29
C ILE A 251 -9.77 -10.32 6.92
N ASN A 252 -11.03 -10.38 7.35
CA ASN A 252 -11.93 -11.51 7.10
C ASN A 252 -12.76 -11.40 5.81
N PHE A 253 -12.85 -10.21 5.20
CA PHE A 253 -13.63 -9.95 3.98
C PHE A 253 -12.87 -9.06 3.00
N PRO A 254 -12.52 -9.59 1.85
CA PRO A 254 -11.59 -8.95 0.92
C PRO A 254 -12.26 -7.96 -0.06
N GLY A 255 -12.87 -6.95 0.40
CA GLY A 255 -13.57 -6.04 -0.50
C GLY A 255 -13.29 -4.53 -0.40
N ASN A 256 -12.71 -3.93 0.68
CA ASN A 256 -12.63 -2.47 0.85
C ASN A 256 -11.48 -1.91 1.73
N ILE A 257 -10.30 -2.45 1.71
CA ILE A 257 -9.25 -2.24 2.73
C ILE A 257 -8.44 -0.93 2.63
N VAL A 258 -8.36 -0.34 1.49
CA VAL A 258 -7.33 0.67 1.23
C VAL A 258 -7.65 2.05 1.77
N LYS A 259 -8.88 2.48 1.68
CA LYS A 259 -9.28 3.85 2.03
C LYS A 259 -9.28 4.15 3.54
N ILE A 260 -9.41 3.13 4.35
CA ILE A 260 -9.66 3.30 5.81
C ILE A 260 -8.39 3.63 6.59
N LYS A 261 -7.22 3.22 6.10
CA LYS A 261 -6.00 3.24 6.90
C LYS A 261 -5.29 4.59 6.99
N SER A 262 -5.24 5.36 5.93
CA SER A 262 -4.61 6.69 5.98
C SER A 262 -5.43 7.70 6.80
N ILE A 263 -6.74 7.54 6.78
CA ILE A 263 -7.65 8.39 7.58
C ILE A 263 -7.47 8.08 9.06
N PHE A 264 -7.42 6.80 9.43
CA PHE A 264 -7.39 6.36 10.82
C PHE A 264 -6.12 6.78 11.58
N ILE A 265 -4.93 6.61 10.97
CA ILE A 265 -3.67 7.01 11.61
C ILE A 265 -3.56 8.53 11.72
N ASN A 266 -3.99 9.27 10.71
CA ASN A 266 -3.98 10.74 10.74
C ASN A 266 -4.97 11.32 11.76
N ASP A 267 -6.14 10.73 11.92
CA ASP A 267 -7.11 11.20 12.91
C ASP A 267 -6.65 10.89 14.34
N LEU A 268 -6.05 9.72 14.58
CA LEU A 268 -5.48 9.36 15.88
C LEU A 268 -4.32 10.29 16.29
N SER A 269 -3.43 10.62 15.35
CA SER A 269 -2.31 11.51 15.62
C SER A 269 -2.77 12.94 15.90
N LYS A 270 -3.73 13.47 15.15
CA LYS A 270 -4.30 14.81 15.36
C LYS A 270 -5.09 14.93 16.66
N ASP A 271 -5.81 13.89 17.01
CA ASP A 271 -6.58 13.87 18.26
C ASP A 271 -5.70 13.69 19.50
N LEU A 272 -4.59 12.96 19.39
CA LEU A 272 -3.58 12.86 20.44
C LEU A 272 -2.86 14.20 20.65
N GLU A 273 -2.50 14.88 19.57
CA GLU A 273 -1.90 16.22 19.66
C GLU A 273 -2.86 17.26 20.25
N LYS A 274 -4.15 17.25 19.89
CA LYS A 274 -5.14 18.18 20.47
C LYS A 274 -5.38 18.00 21.96
N ASN A 275 -5.38 16.77 22.45
CA ASN A 275 -5.62 16.49 23.87
C ASN A 275 -4.37 16.61 24.77
N ILE A 276 -3.22 17.00 24.21
CA ILE A 276 -1.96 17.24 24.94
C ILE A 276 -1.73 18.74 25.15
N ILE A 277 -2.32 19.58 24.31
CA ILE A 277 -2.09 21.04 24.29
C ILE A 277 -3.15 21.78 25.13
N GLU A 278 -4.29 21.16 25.45
CA GLU A 278 -5.29 21.62 26.42
C GLU A 278 -5.08 20.95 27.82
#